data_43dd5151e5e4eeb88a05bca0edd5cebe
#
_entry.id   43dd5151e5e4eeb88a05bca0edd5cebe
#
_cell.length_a   1.000
_cell.length_b   1.000
_cell.length_c   1.000
_cell.angle_alpha   90.00
_cell.angle_beta   90.00
_cell.angle_gamma   90.00
#
_symmetry.space_group_name_H-M   'P 1'
#
loop_
_entity.id
_entity.type
_entity.pdbx_description
1 polymer ?
#
loop_
_entity_poly.entity_id
_entity_poly.type
_entity_poly.pdbx_seq_one_letter_code
_entity_poly.pdbx_strand_id
1 'polypeptide(L)'
;MKKLLSILLAVFMVFALVGCGNSTTEEEQQEPEDTTKEIVMITDIGDIDDQSFNQGTYDGVKGWAEKNGKSFAYIKPVDSTNKGLQDAIDLAVESYGAKVIVCPGYVFATPVWAKQSEYPDVHFVILDSSLNDENYTDFTVKENVACFTYVAEISGFLAGYAAVKEGMTNLAYLGGIGYNTVYCYGVGFAQGAEYAANEDGLADGSINLTWDYTGNFDDTPDNKTKAAGLLSSGVECIFTVGGKNQKSCFQAASEAEGNKWIISPDTDSTGLSDKCLTSALKGLAHSVELGLDGLYNNNAAKYFGKVNVLSIADEAVGLCPVFDRFTKFTKEAYDAVYNKILSGEIKVLMPEKSDYVEYEDGTQYLGEGVTYNKVNFNFVAKTAKAQ
;
A
#
# COMPACT_ATOMS: atom_id res chain seq x y z
N MET A 1 25.60 16.03 38.61
CA MET A 1 27.00 15.74 38.30
C MET A 1 27.43 14.44 39.00
N LYS A 2 27.83 13.40 38.31
CA LYS A 2 28.16 12.00 38.69
C LYS A 2 27.09 11.01 38.24
N LYS A 3 27.05 10.70 36.93
CA LYS A 3 26.60 9.44 36.31
C LYS A 3 26.82 9.47 34.79
N LEU A 4 28.01 9.86 34.35
CA LEU A 4 28.40 9.91 32.94
C LEU A 4 29.85 9.46 32.76
N LEU A 5 30.21 8.32 33.35
CA LEU A 5 31.57 7.78 33.16
C LEU A 5 31.63 6.29 33.52
N SER A 6 30.84 5.44 32.83
CA SER A 6 30.91 3.98 33.11
C SER A 6 30.60 3.08 31.92
N ILE A 7 30.62 3.55 30.65
CA ILE A 7 30.38 2.70 29.47
C ILE A 7 31.53 2.81 28.43
N LEU A 8 32.71 3.16 28.84
CA LEU A 8 33.86 3.27 27.92
C LEU A 8 35.10 2.49 28.41
N LEU A 9 34.89 1.29 28.97
CA LEU A 9 36.05 0.46 29.39
C LEU A 9 35.71 -1.04 29.45
N ALA A 10 35.34 -1.65 28.33
CA ALA A 10 35.20 -3.11 28.26
C ALA A 10 35.40 -3.70 26.85
N VAL A 11 36.40 -3.22 26.07
CA VAL A 11 36.91 -3.99 24.92
C VAL A 11 38.41 -3.66 24.76
N PHE A 12 39.23 -4.02 25.72
CA PHE A 12 40.67 -4.08 25.54
C PHE A 12 41.26 -5.15 26.50
N MET A 13 41.23 -6.39 26.09
CA MET A 13 42.16 -7.44 26.50
C MET A 13 41.85 -8.70 25.69
N VAL A 14 42.71 -9.02 24.76
CA VAL A 14 43.27 -10.34 24.51
C VAL A 14 44.08 -10.31 23.20
N PHE A 15 45.34 -10.58 23.36
CA PHE A 15 46.37 -11.24 22.59
C PHE A 15 47.64 -10.40 22.42
N ALA A 16 48.50 -10.55 23.44
CA ALA A 16 49.93 -10.44 23.25
C ALA A 16 50.51 -11.86 23.38
N LEU A 17 50.96 -12.45 22.27
CA LEU A 17 51.96 -13.54 22.25
C LEU A 17 52.71 -13.51 20.91
N VAL A 18 53.86 -12.86 20.98
CA VAL A 18 55.19 -13.22 20.46
C VAL A 18 55.31 -13.95 19.13
N GLY A 19 55.97 -13.25 18.21
CA GLY A 19 56.62 -13.80 17.02
C GLY A 19 57.45 -12.73 16.33
N CYS A 20 58.78 -12.74 16.53
CA CYS A 20 59.74 -11.90 15.84
C CYS A 20 59.70 -12.15 14.33
N GLY A 21 59.41 -11.12 13.54
CA GLY A 21 59.58 -11.13 12.09
C GLY A 21 59.35 -9.70 11.60
N ASN A 22 60.40 -9.04 11.16
CA ASN A 22 60.44 -7.68 10.69
C ASN A 22 59.69 -7.56 9.37
N SER A 23 58.46 -7.01 9.39
CA SER A 23 57.80 -6.43 8.24
C SER A 23 56.83 -5.35 8.75
N THR A 24 57.13 -4.13 8.37
CA THR A 24 56.24 -2.97 8.53
C THR A 24 54.97 -3.21 7.77
N THR A 25 53.97 -3.71 8.47
CA THR A 25 52.57 -3.69 8.00
C THR A 25 51.97 -2.38 8.52
N GLU A 26 51.68 -1.46 7.64
CA GLU A 26 50.78 -0.35 7.92
C GLU A 26 49.42 -0.97 8.32
N GLU A 27 49.04 -0.81 9.58
CA GLU A 27 47.66 -1.04 10.00
C GLU A 27 46.82 0.00 9.28
N GLU A 28 46.11 -0.42 8.23
CA GLU A 28 44.99 0.34 7.71
C GLU A 28 43.99 0.50 8.86
N GLN A 29 43.97 1.70 9.44
CA GLN A 29 42.84 2.11 10.29
C GLN A 29 41.60 2.09 9.41
N GLN A 30 40.77 1.06 9.53
CA GLN A 30 39.42 1.10 9.02
C GLN A 30 38.72 2.31 9.68
N GLU A 31 38.46 3.34 8.88
CA GLU A 31 37.55 4.41 9.31
C GLU A 31 36.23 3.75 9.76
N PRO A 32 35.62 4.22 10.87
CA PRO A 32 34.34 3.69 11.31
C PRO A 32 33.34 3.82 10.15
N GLU A 33 32.73 2.70 9.77
CA GLU A 33 31.75 2.64 8.69
C GLU A 33 30.66 3.68 8.99
N ASP A 34 30.48 4.66 8.10
CA ASP A 34 29.45 5.69 8.26
C ASP A 34 28.07 5.03 8.20
N THR A 35 27.48 4.81 9.36
CA THR A 35 26.16 4.21 9.51
C THR A 35 25.03 5.19 9.27
N THR A 36 25.33 6.48 9.05
CA THR A 36 24.29 7.50 8.84
C THR A 36 23.54 7.29 7.54
N LYS A 37 22.22 7.42 7.58
CA LYS A 37 21.33 7.30 6.44
C LYS A 37 20.39 8.51 6.40
N GLU A 38 20.48 9.27 5.33
CA GLU A 38 19.72 10.52 5.20
C GLU A 38 18.23 10.27 5.08
N ILE A 39 17.84 9.19 4.39
CA ILE A 39 16.44 8.79 4.20
C ILE A 39 16.23 7.40 4.80
N VAL A 40 15.28 7.25 5.70
CA VAL A 40 14.93 5.96 6.30
C VAL A 40 13.45 5.68 6.09
N MET A 41 13.14 4.54 5.48
CA MET A 41 11.79 4.00 5.45
C MET A 41 11.58 3.11 6.66
N ILE A 42 10.42 3.22 7.32
CA ILE A 42 9.99 2.27 8.36
C ILE A 42 8.82 1.49 7.78
N THR A 43 8.93 0.16 7.66
CA THR A 43 7.81 -0.65 7.15
C THR A 43 6.66 -0.66 8.13
N ASP A 44 5.45 -0.93 7.64
CA ASP A 44 4.29 -1.18 8.48
C ASP A 44 4.33 -2.62 9.07
N ILE A 45 3.26 -3.38 8.94
CA ILE A 45 3.16 -4.79 9.36
C ILE A 45 3.91 -5.71 8.39
N GLY A 46 4.10 -5.26 7.13
CA GLY A 46 4.68 -6.04 6.04
C GLY A 46 6.21 -5.94 5.96
N ASP A 47 6.72 -6.49 4.88
CA ASP A 47 8.14 -6.44 4.52
C ASP A 47 8.33 -5.75 3.18
N ILE A 48 9.56 -5.28 2.90
CA ILE A 48 9.92 -4.65 1.63
C ILE A 48 9.85 -5.62 0.42
N ASP A 49 9.57 -6.89 0.64
CA ASP A 49 9.40 -7.95 -0.36
C ASP A 49 7.95 -8.44 -0.48
N ASP A 50 6.98 -7.63 -0.02
CA ASP A 50 5.56 -7.98 -0.06
C ASP A 50 4.96 -8.00 -1.47
N GLN A 51 5.70 -7.52 -2.45
CA GLN A 51 5.30 -7.38 -3.85
C GLN A 51 4.08 -6.48 -4.04
N SER A 52 3.83 -5.57 -3.10
CA SER A 52 2.67 -4.69 -3.04
C SER A 52 3.06 -3.37 -2.35
N PHE A 53 2.44 -3.07 -1.23
CA PHE A 53 2.43 -1.77 -0.57
C PHE A 53 3.80 -1.33 -0.03
N ASN A 54 4.45 -2.18 0.81
CA ASN A 54 5.76 -1.82 1.37
C ASN A 54 6.85 -1.83 0.30
N GLN A 55 6.84 -2.83 -0.60
CA GLN A 55 7.82 -2.89 -1.68
C GLN A 55 7.68 -1.68 -2.60
N GLY A 56 6.47 -1.32 -3.03
CA GLY A 56 6.24 -0.16 -3.90
C GLY A 56 6.73 1.15 -3.27
N THR A 57 6.57 1.30 -1.95
CA THR A 57 7.10 2.44 -1.21
C THR A 57 8.62 2.42 -1.14
N TYR A 58 9.21 1.25 -0.83
CA TYR A 58 10.66 1.08 -0.76
C TYR A 58 11.34 1.31 -2.11
N ASP A 59 10.74 0.83 -3.19
CA ASP A 59 11.24 1.05 -4.56
C ASP A 59 11.25 2.55 -4.90
N GLY A 60 10.25 3.30 -4.43
CA GLY A 60 10.23 4.76 -4.55
C GLY A 60 11.38 5.44 -3.79
N VAL A 61 11.61 5.04 -2.52
CA VAL A 61 12.73 5.57 -1.71
C VAL A 61 14.06 5.24 -2.37
N LYS A 62 14.28 3.97 -2.71
CA LYS A 62 15.51 3.48 -3.32
C LYS A 62 15.78 4.17 -4.64
N GLY A 63 14.81 4.16 -5.55
CA GLY A 63 14.95 4.74 -6.90
C GLY A 63 15.27 6.23 -6.84
N TRP A 64 14.56 6.97 -5.98
CA TRP A 64 14.83 8.39 -5.81
C TRP A 64 16.19 8.65 -5.18
N ALA A 65 16.55 7.92 -4.12
CA ALA A 65 17.81 8.11 -3.40
C ALA A 65 19.02 7.79 -4.28
N GLU A 66 19.00 6.66 -5.00
CA GLU A 66 20.06 6.28 -5.95
C GLU A 66 20.25 7.34 -7.06
N LYS A 67 19.15 7.83 -7.65
CA LYS A 67 19.16 8.87 -8.68
C LYS A 67 19.76 10.19 -8.18
N ASN A 68 19.55 10.53 -6.91
CA ASN A 68 19.96 11.81 -6.33
C ASN A 68 21.21 11.69 -5.43
N GLY A 69 21.89 10.54 -5.41
CA GLY A 69 23.11 10.30 -4.62
C GLY A 69 22.92 10.44 -3.11
N LYS A 70 21.75 10.03 -2.61
CA LYS A 70 21.41 10.09 -1.20
C LYS A 70 21.55 8.74 -0.53
N SER A 71 22.00 8.71 0.72
CA SER A 71 22.04 7.49 1.51
C SER A 71 20.65 7.15 2.03
N PHE A 72 20.30 5.86 1.98
CA PHE A 72 19.00 5.37 2.45
C PHE A 72 19.12 4.03 3.16
N ALA A 73 18.12 3.72 3.97
CA ALA A 73 17.92 2.43 4.61
C ALA A 73 16.44 2.16 4.85
N TYR A 74 16.13 0.96 5.35
CA TYR A 74 14.82 0.68 5.92
C TYR A 74 14.96 0.06 7.30
N ILE A 75 13.93 0.22 8.11
CA ILE A 75 13.77 -0.40 9.43
C ILE A 75 12.46 -1.20 9.40
N LYS A 76 12.54 -2.46 9.81
CA LYS A 76 11.35 -3.23 10.17
C LYS A 76 11.12 -3.07 11.67
N PRO A 77 9.98 -2.51 12.11
CA PRO A 77 9.70 -2.34 13.54
C PRO A 77 9.56 -3.70 14.24
N VAL A 78 9.76 -3.72 15.54
CA VAL A 78 9.62 -4.94 16.35
C VAL A 78 8.16 -5.43 16.36
N ASP A 79 7.22 -4.47 16.40
CA ASP A 79 5.79 -4.70 16.29
C ASP A 79 5.11 -3.44 15.71
N SER A 80 3.82 -3.56 15.39
CA SER A 80 3.01 -2.48 14.83
C SER A 80 2.21 -1.69 15.87
N THR A 81 2.56 -1.80 17.15
CA THR A 81 1.96 -0.95 18.19
C THR A 81 2.44 0.49 18.07
N ASN A 82 1.66 1.45 18.56
CA ASN A 82 2.09 2.86 18.59
C ASN A 82 3.48 3.02 19.20
N LYS A 83 3.78 2.27 20.27
CA LYS A 83 5.08 2.30 20.93
C LYS A 83 6.19 1.72 20.07
N GLY A 84 5.98 0.54 19.46
CA GLY A 84 6.97 -0.11 18.60
C GLY A 84 7.32 0.74 17.39
N LEU A 85 6.33 1.41 16.80
CA LEU A 85 6.54 2.33 15.67
C LEU A 85 7.23 3.63 16.09
N GLN A 86 6.90 4.19 17.27
CA GLN A 86 7.63 5.34 17.82
C GLN A 86 9.09 5.00 18.12
N ASP A 87 9.38 3.80 18.69
CA ASP A 87 10.74 3.35 18.92
C ASP A 87 11.53 3.18 17.63
N ALA A 88 10.87 2.73 16.55
CA ALA A 88 11.50 2.66 15.23
C ALA A 88 11.80 4.04 14.64
N ILE A 89 10.94 5.04 14.89
CA ILE A 89 11.20 6.45 14.53
C ILE A 89 12.40 6.97 15.33
N ASP A 90 12.45 6.75 16.64
CA ASP A 90 13.56 7.15 17.48
C ASP A 90 14.87 6.51 17.02
N LEU A 91 14.84 5.22 16.69
CA LEU A 91 15.99 4.51 16.12
C LEU A 91 16.48 5.15 14.80
N ALA A 92 15.54 5.50 13.90
CA ALA A 92 15.88 6.15 12.63
C ALA A 92 16.57 7.50 12.84
N VAL A 93 16.11 8.28 13.81
CA VAL A 93 16.68 9.61 14.10
C VAL A 93 17.99 9.48 14.86
N GLU A 94 18.02 8.74 15.97
CA GLU A 94 19.12 8.73 16.93
C GLU A 94 20.32 7.88 16.45
N SER A 95 20.05 6.76 15.78
CA SER A 95 21.10 5.83 15.37
C SER A 95 21.49 5.97 13.90
N TYR A 96 20.51 6.23 13.02
CA TYR A 96 20.79 6.41 11.59
C TYR A 96 21.02 7.87 11.21
N GLY A 97 20.65 8.84 12.06
CA GLY A 97 20.77 10.26 11.75
C GLY A 97 19.82 10.70 10.63
N ALA A 98 18.66 10.03 10.51
CA ALA A 98 17.69 10.28 9.46
C ALA A 98 17.21 11.73 9.46
N LYS A 99 17.19 12.36 8.30
CA LYS A 99 16.58 13.67 8.06
C LYS A 99 15.18 13.55 7.47
N VAL A 100 14.92 12.45 6.80
CA VAL A 100 13.61 12.14 6.23
C VAL A 100 13.23 10.72 6.60
N ILE A 101 12.01 10.56 7.11
CA ILE A 101 11.43 9.24 7.45
C ILE A 101 10.20 9.04 6.57
N VAL A 102 10.18 7.92 5.82
CA VAL A 102 9.05 7.53 4.99
C VAL A 102 8.28 6.43 5.69
N CYS A 103 6.99 6.66 5.90
CA CYS A 103 6.11 5.82 6.71
C CYS A 103 4.89 5.39 5.89
N PRO A 104 4.87 4.17 5.34
CA PRO A 104 3.72 3.66 4.61
C PRO A 104 2.62 3.14 5.55
N GLY A 105 1.41 3.65 5.37
CA GLY A 105 0.21 3.08 5.96
C GLY A 105 -0.33 3.77 7.21
N TYR A 106 -1.58 3.47 7.45
CA TYR A 106 -2.40 4.08 8.51
C TYR A 106 -1.87 3.84 9.94
N VAL A 107 -1.08 2.78 10.15
CA VAL A 107 -0.49 2.48 11.47
C VAL A 107 0.45 3.58 11.97
N PHE A 108 0.95 4.41 11.05
CA PHE A 108 1.81 5.55 11.38
C PHE A 108 1.07 6.83 11.73
N ALA A 109 -0.27 6.88 11.59
CA ALA A 109 -1.05 8.09 11.86
C ALA A 109 -0.78 8.67 13.26
N THR A 110 -0.92 7.86 14.29
CA THR A 110 -0.70 8.26 15.70
C THR A 110 0.79 8.35 16.06
N PRO A 111 1.66 7.40 15.71
CA PRO A 111 3.09 7.49 15.98
C PRO A 111 3.74 8.78 15.42
N VAL A 112 3.45 9.12 14.17
CA VAL A 112 4.02 10.34 13.55
C VAL A 112 3.35 11.60 14.10
N TRP A 113 2.03 11.55 14.42
CA TRP A 113 1.38 12.66 15.11
C TRP A 113 2.11 13.01 16.41
N ALA A 114 2.51 12.03 17.20
CA ALA A 114 3.27 12.23 18.42
C ALA A 114 4.69 12.77 18.15
N LYS A 115 5.39 12.17 17.19
CA LYS A 115 6.82 12.43 16.91
C LYS A 115 7.08 13.69 16.09
N GLN A 116 6.12 14.19 15.33
CA GLN A 116 6.31 15.41 14.52
C GLN A 116 6.69 16.67 15.35
N SER A 117 6.32 16.70 16.64
CA SER A 117 6.66 17.79 17.55
C SER A 117 7.97 17.56 18.27
N GLU A 118 8.33 16.31 18.49
CA GLU A 118 9.56 15.90 19.17
C GLU A 118 10.77 16.11 18.26
N TYR A 119 10.60 15.84 16.94
CA TYR A 119 11.64 15.97 15.92
C TYR A 119 11.27 17.03 14.87
N PRO A 120 11.26 18.33 15.21
CA PRO A 120 10.82 19.38 14.29
C PRO A 120 11.73 19.56 13.06
N ASP A 121 12.99 19.12 13.16
CA ASP A 121 13.98 19.21 12.07
C ASP A 121 14.01 17.94 11.20
N VAL A 122 13.24 16.90 11.55
CA VAL A 122 13.07 15.68 10.75
C VAL A 122 11.79 15.79 9.94
N HIS A 123 11.86 15.44 8.67
CA HIS A 123 10.71 15.45 7.78
C HIS A 123 10.09 14.06 7.70
N PHE A 124 8.76 14.01 7.70
CA PHE A 124 7.99 12.76 7.59
C PHE A 124 7.19 12.76 6.30
N VAL A 125 7.26 11.67 5.56
CA VAL A 125 6.42 11.40 4.38
C VAL A 125 5.54 10.21 4.70
N ILE A 126 4.24 10.45 4.85
CA ILE A 126 3.25 9.44 5.20
C ILE A 126 2.47 9.06 3.95
N LEU A 127 2.33 7.77 3.69
CA LEU A 127 1.54 7.25 2.56
C LEU A 127 0.28 6.55 3.05
N ASP A 128 -0.80 6.78 2.34
CA ASP A 128 -2.11 6.14 2.54
C ASP A 128 -2.76 6.44 3.90
N SER A 129 -2.41 7.57 4.51
CA SER A 129 -2.98 8.02 5.77
C SER A 129 -2.86 9.53 5.96
N SER A 130 -3.71 10.06 6.82
CA SER A 130 -3.52 11.33 7.52
C SER A 130 -3.04 11.08 8.95
N LEU A 131 -2.83 12.14 9.74
CA LEU A 131 -2.45 12.01 11.14
C LEU A 131 -3.65 12.12 12.07
N ASN A 132 -3.55 11.50 13.24
CA ASN A 132 -4.48 11.66 14.37
C ASN A 132 -3.79 11.35 15.70
N ASP A 133 -4.26 11.99 16.78
CA ASP A 133 -3.93 11.58 18.14
C ASP A 133 -4.61 10.24 18.52
N GLU A 134 -4.23 9.66 19.64
CA GLU A 134 -4.77 8.37 20.11
C GLU A 134 -6.30 8.40 20.36
N ASN A 135 -6.87 9.58 20.55
CA ASN A 135 -8.29 9.76 20.85
C ASN A 135 -9.11 10.21 19.62
N TYR A 136 -8.49 10.38 18.47
CA TYR A 136 -9.10 10.91 17.26
C TYR A 136 -9.74 12.30 17.49
N THR A 137 -9.05 13.16 18.23
CA THR A 137 -9.50 14.53 18.56
C THR A 137 -8.62 15.61 17.94
N ASP A 138 -7.37 15.29 17.63
CA ASP A 138 -6.41 16.19 16.97
C ASP A 138 -5.83 15.53 15.71
N PHE A 139 -6.03 16.19 14.56
CA PHE A 139 -5.61 15.77 13.23
C PHE A 139 -4.54 16.72 12.66
N THR A 140 -3.83 17.44 13.50
CA THR A 140 -2.85 18.44 13.07
C THR A 140 -1.70 17.80 12.31
N VAL A 141 -1.46 18.29 11.11
CA VAL A 141 -0.29 17.99 10.27
C VAL A 141 0.64 19.19 10.32
N LYS A 142 1.82 19.05 10.93
CA LYS A 142 2.81 20.12 11.02
C LYS A 142 3.62 20.30 9.75
N GLU A 143 4.31 21.43 9.64
CA GLU A 143 5.08 21.83 8.45
C GLU A 143 6.22 20.86 8.06
N ASN A 144 6.63 19.98 8.98
CA ASN A 144 7.61 18.93 8.72
C ASN A 144 6.99 17.59 8.27
N VAL A 145 5.67 17.52 8.06
CA VAL A 145 4.97 16.29 7.63
C VAL A 145 4.24 16.50 6.32
N ALA A 146 4.42 15.58 5.38
CA ALA A 146 3.62 15.46 4.16
C ALA A 146 2.82 14.15 4.22
N CYS A 147 1.51 14.24 4.23
CA CYS A 147 0.63 13.08 4.13
C CYS A 147 0.12 12.95 2.69
N PHE A 148 0.14 11.74 2.14
CA PHE A 148 -0.42 11.42 0.82
C PHE A 148 -1.50 10.36 1.01
N THR A 149 -2.69 10.62 0.47
CA THR A 149 -3.79 9.67 0.39
C THR A 149 -4.22 9.51 -1.06
N TYR A 150 -4.96 8.45 -1.37
CA TYR A 150 -5.29 8.09 -2.75
C TYR A 150 -6.79 7.91 -2.92
N VAL A 151 -7.29 8.29 -4.10
CA VAL A 151 -8.66 7.97 -4.55
C VAL A 151 -8.63 6.57 -5.18
N ALA A 152 -8.28 5.55 -4.36
CA ALA A 152 -8.00 4.18 -4.83
C ALA A 152 -9.27 3.44 -5.30
N GLU A 153 -10.46 3.93 -4.94
CA GLU A 153 -11.74 3.49 -5.51
C GLU A 153 -11.80 3.67 -7.03
N ILE A 154 -11.04 4.61 -7.60
CA ILE A 154 -10.93 4.76 -9.05
C ILE A 154 -10.19 3.57 -9.67
N SER A 155 -9.08 3.12 -9.07
CA SER A 155 -8.38 1.90 -9.53
C SER A 155 -9.27 0.67 -9.42
N GLY A 156 -10.04 0.58 -8.32
CA GLY A 156 -11.05 -0.44 -8.13
C GLY A 156 -12.12 -0.40 -9.22
N PHE A 157 -12.65 0.78 -9.52
CA PHE A 157 -13.64 0.97 -10.58
C PHE A 157 -13.13 0.49 -11.94
N LEU A 158 -11.93 0.91 -12.31
CA LEU A 158 -11.32 0.50 -13.57
C LEU A 158 -11.09 -1.01 -13.63
N ALA A 159 -10.75 -1.65 -12.50
CA ALA A 159 -10.59 -3.10 -12.39
C ALA A 159 -11.94 -3.85 -12.60
N GLY A 160 -13.01 -3.38 -11.95
CA GLY A 160 -14.35 -3.96 -12.10
C GLY A 160 -14.91 -3.76 -13.51
N TYR A 161 -14.72 -2.57 -14.07
CA TYR A 161 -15.05 -2.27 -15.44
C TYR A 161 -14.34 -3.21 -16.42
N ALA A 162 -13.02 -3.37 -16.27
CA ALA A 162 -12.21 -4.23 -17.12
C ALA A 162 -12.65 -5.70 -17.05
N ALA A 163 -12.93 -6.22 -15.85
CA ALA A 163 -13.38 -7.60 -15.66
C ALA A 163 -14.70 -7.89 -16.39
N VAL A 164 -15.68 -7.00 -16.29
CA VAL A 164 -16.96 -7.16 -16.98
C VAL A 164 -16.82 -6.98 -18.49
N LYS A 165 -16.03 -6.00 -18.94
CA LYS A 165 -15.75 -5.79 -20.39
C LYS A 165 -14.99 -6.97 -21.00
N GLU A 166 -14.20 -7.69 -20.21
CA GLU A 166 -13.59 -8.96 -20.64
C GLU A 166 -14.63 -10.09 -20.78
N GLY A 167 -15.83 -9.89 -20.24
CA GLY A 167 -16.98 -10.80 -20.33
C GLY A 167 -17.18 -11.68 -19.12
N MET A 168 -16.53 -11.37 -17.99
CA MET A 168 -16.69 -12.11 -16.74
C MET A 168 -17.92 -11.60 -15.97
N THR A 169 -18.68 -12.52 -15.42
CA THR A 169 -19.92 -12.24 -14.70
C THR A 169 -19.95 -12.79 -13.28
N ASN A 170 -19.04 -13.69 -12.94
CA ASN A 170 -18.87 -14.23 -11.60
C ASN A 170 -17.56 -13.71 -11.03
N LEU A 171 -17.65 -12.68 -10.20
CA LEU A 171 -16.52 -11.96 -9.65
C LEU A 171 -16.42 -12.16 -8.14
N ALA A 172 -15.23 -11.98 -7.59
CA ALA A 172 -15.05 -11.85 -6.16
C ALA A 172 -14.14 -10.68 -5.81
N TYR A 173 -14.48 -10.00 -4.73
CA TYR A 173 -13.57 -9.12 -4.01
C TYR A 173 -13.09 -9.84 -2.74
N LEU A 174 -11.77 -9.95 -2.57
CA LEU A 174 -11.14 -10.60 -1.43
C LEU A 174 -10.16 -9.64 -0.78
N GLY A 175 -10.63 -8.88 0.20
CA GLY A 175 -9.81 -7.97 0.99
C GLY A 175 -8.97 -8.69 2.05
N GLY A 176 -7.91 -8.05 2.52
CA GLY A 176 -7.18 -8.48 3.71
C GLY A 176 -7.98 -8.18 4.97
N ILE A 177 -7.79 -7.00 5.54
CA ILE A 177 -8.56 -6.46 6.66
C ILE A 177 -9.38 -5.28 6.13
N GLY A 178 -10.60 -5.12 6.59
CA GLY A 178 -11.57 -4.15 6.08
C GLY A 178 -11.30 -2.69 6.47
N TYR A 179 -10.03 -2.25 6.41
CA TYR A 179 -9.70 -0.83 6.54
C TYR A 179 -10.19 -0.03 5.34
N ASN A 180 -10.40 1.27 5.53
CA ASN A 180 -10.88 2.14 4.44
C ASN A 180 -9.97 2.08 3.20
N THR A 181 -8.66 2.03 3.38
CA THR A 181 -7.65 1.92 2.32
C THR A 181 -7.67 0.60 1.54
N VAL A 182 -8.32 -0.42 2.09
CA VAL A 182 -8.60 -1.73 1.46
C VAL A 182 -10.03 -1.71 0.89
N TYR A 183 -10.99 -1.33 1.71
CA TYR A 183 -12.41 -1.32 1.37
C TYR A 183 -12.75 -0.46 0.15
N CYS A 184 -12.11 0.72 -0.01
CA CYS A 184 -12.34 1.63 -1.13
C CYS A 184 -12.14 0.97 -2.51
N TYR A 185 -11.14 0.12 -2.64
CA TYR A 185 -10.93 -0.65 -3.87
C TYR A 185 -12.13 -1.52 -4.24
N GLY A 186 -12.70 -2.22 -3.25
CA GLY A 186 -13.87 -3.07 -3.44
C GLY A 186 -15.11 -2.29 -3.82
N VAL A 187 -15.32 -1.11 -3.18
CA VAL A 187 -16.41 -0.19 -3.52
C VAL A 187 -16.30 0.26 -4.97
N GLY A 188 -15.12 0.68 -5.38
CA GLY A 188 -14.86 1.03 -6.77
C GLY A 188 -15.12 -0.16 -7.71
N PHE A 189 -14.62 -1.34 -7.37
CA PHE A 189 -14.77 -2.57 -8.16
C PHE A 189 -16.23 -2.90 -8.45
N ALA A 190 -17.09 -2.80 -7.43
CA ALA A 190 -18.51 -3.00 -7.59
C ALA A 190 -19.16 -1.96 -8.52
N GLN A 191 -18.81 -0.66 -8.36
CA GLN A 191 -19.33 0.41 -9.21
C GLN A 191 -18.86 0.26 -10.66
N GLY A 192 -17.60 -0.12 -10.87
CA GLY A 192 -17.07 -0.37 -12.22
C GLY A 192 -17.76 -1.53 -12.91
N ALA A 193 -18.02 -2.62 -12.17
CA ALA A 193 -18.77 -3.76 -12.69
C ALA A 193 -20.21 -3.38 -13.03
N GLU A 194 -20.91 -2.63 -12.17
CA GLU A 194 -22.25 -2.11 -12.43
C GLU A 194 -22.28 -1.20 -13.67
N TYR A 195 -21.31 -0.28 -13.77
CA TYR A 195 -21.23 0.65 -14.89
C TYR A 195 -21.01 -0.07 -16.23
N ALA A 196 -20.07 -1.01 -16.28
CA ALA A 196 -19.79 -1.80 -17.49
C ALA A 196 -20.98 -2.64 -17.92
N ALA A 197 -21.66 -3.29 -16.95
CA ALA A 197 -22.85 -4.09 -17.21
C ALA A 197 -24.02 -3.25 -17.73
N ASN A 198 -24.21 -2.02 -17.23
CA ASN A 198 -25.20 -1.08 -17.74
C ASN A 198 -24.86 -0.62 -19.18
N GLU A 199 -23.59 -0.28 -19.44
CA GLU A 199 -23.13 0.13 -20.77
C GLU A 199 -23.31 -0.98 -21.81
N ASP A 200 -23.13 -2.24 -21.44
CA ASP A 200 -23.31 -3.41 -22.30
C ASP A 200 -24.78 -3.90 -22.36
N GLY A 201 -25.69 -3.25 -21.64
CA GLY A 201 -27.11 -3.61 -21.65
C GLY A 201 -27.40 -4.99 -21.04
N LEU A 202 -26.56 -5.46 -20.11
CA LEU A 202 -26.76 -6.75 -19.47
C LEU A 202 -28.04 -6.78 -18.61
N ALA A 203 -28.61 -7.97 -18.37
CA ALA A 203 -29.79 -8.11 -17.55
C ALA A 203 -29.53 -7.72 -16.08
N ASP A 204 -30.57 -7.33 -15.37
CA ASP A 204 -30.48 -7.08 -13.93
C ASP A 204 -30.06 -8.36 -13.18
N GLY A 205 -29.19 -8.22 -12.17
CA GLY A 205 -28.64 -9.34 -11.41
C GLY A 205 -27.71 -10.26 -12.21
N SER A 206 -27.23 -9.84 -13.38
CA SER A 206 -26.35 -10.67 -14.23
C SER A 206 -24.91 -10.80 -13.73
N ILE A 207 -24.45 -9.86 -12.90
CA ILE A 207 -23.12 -9.88 -12.30
C ILE A 207 -23.23 -10.39 -10.88
N ASN A 208 -22.60 -11.52 -10.58
CA ASN A 208 -22.47 -12.00 -9.20
C ASN A 208 -21.15 -11.53 -8.62
N LEU A 209 -21.19 -10.83 -7.49
CA LEU A 209 -20.01 -10.35 -6.77
C LEU A 209 -19.99 -10.91 -5.37
N THR A 210 -19.09 -11.87 -5.14
CA THR A 210 -18.81 -12.37 -3.78
C THR A 210 -17.83 -11.42 -3.09
N TRP A 211 -18.19 -10.98 -1.87
CA TRP A 211 -17.39 -10.06 -1.07
C TRP A 211 -16.93 -10.74 0.21
N ASP A 212 -15.62 -10.86 0.39
CA ASP A 212 -15.05 -11.54 1.55
C ASP A 212 -13.72 -10.90 1.98
N TYR A 213 -13.24 -11.26 3.16
CA TYR A 213 -11.97 -10.84 3.73
C TYR A 213 -11.18 -12.04 4.25
N THR A 214 -9.84 -11.94 4.21
CA THR A 214 -8.95 -12.97 4.79
C THR A 214 -8.68 -12.75 6.27
N GLY A 215 -8.86 -11.53 6.78
CA GLY A 215 -8.57 -11.15 8.17
C GLY A 215 -7.09 -10.86 8.45
N ASN A 216 -6.23 -10.92 7.43
CA ASN A 216 -4.80 -10.64 7.51
C ASN A 216 -4.26 -10.21 6.14
N PHE A 217 -2.95 -9.86 6.06
CA PHE A 217 -2.27 -9.46 4.83
C PHE A 217 -1.20 -10.47 4.39
N ASP A 218 -1.19 -11.66 4.96
CA ASP A 218 -0.13 -12.65 4.79
C ASP A 218 -0.41 -13.64 3.65
N ASP A 219 0.67 -14.27 3.16
CA ASP A 219 0.60 -15.44 2.30
C ASP A 219 0.48 -16.69 3.18
N THR A 220 -0.73 -17.24 3.29
CA THR A 220 -1.02 -18.38 4.16
C THR A 220 -1.78 -19.50 3.44
N PRO A 221 -1.66 -20.76 3.90
CA PRO A 221 -2.47 -21.86 3.40
C PRO A 221 -3.98 -21.62 3.53
N ASP A 222 -4.42 -20.92 4.57
CA ASP A 222 -5.84 -20.61 4.80
C ASP A 222 -6.35 -19.61 3.76
N ASN A 223 -5.56 -18.56 3.45
CA ASN A 223 -5.90 -17.61 2.41
C ASN A 223 -5.95 -18.27 1.03
N LYS A 224 -5.00 -19.18 0.74
CA LYS A 224 -5.03 -19.98 -0.48
C LYS A 224 -6.29 -20.86 -0.55
N THR A 225 -6.64 -21.52 0.56
CA THR A 225 -7.86 -22.36 0.63
C THR A 225 -9.11 -21.54 0.39
N LYS A 226 -9.19 -20.32 0.98
CA LYS A 226 -10.30 -19.39 0.76
C LYS A 226 -10.42 -18.99 -0.71
N ALA A 227 -9.30 -18.57 -1.34
CA ALA A 227 -9.27 -18.23 -2.77
C ALA A 227 -9.66 -19.43 -3.66
N ALA A 228 -9.15 -20.63 -3.37
CA ALA A 228 -9.50 -21.85 -4.09
C ALA A 228 -10.99 -22.19 -3.96
N GLY A 229 -11.58 -21.97 -2.77
CA GLY A 229 -13.02 -22.13 -2.53
C GLY A 229 -13.86 -21.19 -3.42
N LEU A 230 -13.46 -19.92 -3.54
CA LEU A 230 -14.11 -18.97 -4.44
C LEU A 230 -14.03 -19.41 -5.90
N LEU A 231 -12.84 -19.79 -6.37
CA LEU A 231 -12.62 -20.22 -7.75
C LEU A 231 -13.38 -21.49 -8.10
N SER A 232 -13.47 -22.46 -7.16
CA SER A 232 -14.20 -23.71 -7.34
C SER A 232 -15.72 -23.52 -7.30
N SER A 233 -16.23 -22.45 -6.64
CA SER A 233 -17.66 -22.09 -6.65
C SER A 233 -18.11 -21.41 -7.95
N GLY A 234 -17.20 -21.22 -8.92
CA GLY A 234 -17.51 -20.65 -10.21
C GLY A 234 -16.99 -19.22 -10.42
N VAL A 235 -16.36 -18.59 -9.42
CA VAL A 235 -15.72 -17.27 -9.60
C VAL A 235 -14.69 -17.35 -10.73
N GLU A 236 -14.75 -16.38 -11.63
CA GLU A 236 -13.88 -16.26 -12.81
C GLU A 236 -12.68 -15.36 -12.55
N CYS A 237 -12.90 -14.32 -11.73
CA CYS A 237 -11.86 -13.35 -11.37
C CYS A 237 -12.00 -12.96 -9.90
N ILE A 238 -10.89 -13.01 -9.17
CA ILE A 238 -10.77 -12.46 -7.81
C ILE A 238 -9.98 -11.16 -7.89
N PHE A 239 -10.58 -10.06 -7.44
CA PHE A 239 -9.83 -8.87 -7.11
C PHE A 239 -9.38 -8.98 -5.65
N THR A 240 -8.10 -9.21 -5.43
CA THR A 240 -7.52 -9.32 -4.09
C THR A 240 -6.89 -7.99 -3.68
N VAL A 241 -7.09 -7.58 -2.42
CA VAL A 241 -6.50 -6.35 -1.87
C VAL A 241 -5.96 -6.63 -0.46
N GLY A 242 -4.64 -6.84 -0.37
CA GLY A 242 -4.08 -7.20 0.93
C GLY A 242 -2.64 -7.72 0.91
N GLY A 243 -1.67 -6.93 0.45
CA GLY A 243 -0.25 -7.25 0.56
C GLY A 243 0.11 -8.64 0.01
N LYS A 244 0.78 -9.46 0.83
CA LYS A 244 1.23 -10.82 0.44
C LYS A 244 0.08 -11.79 0.14
N ASN A 245 -1.16 -11.49 0.52
CA ASN A 245 -2.33 -12.32 0.23
C ASN A 245 -2.50 -12.60 -1.28
N GLN A 246 -2.07 -11.70 -2.15
CA GLN A 246 -2.10 -11.93 -3.60
C GLN A 246 -1.33 -13.19 -4.03
N LYS A 247 -0.25 -13.57 -3.33
CA LYS A 247 0.52 -14.79 -3.63
C LYS A 247 -0.33 -16.04 -3.42
N SER A 248 -1.10 -16.09 -2.33
CA SER A 248 -2.08 -17.16 -2.04
C SER A 248 -3.14 -17.25 -3.14
N CYS A 249 -3.64 -16.10 -3.63
CA CYS A 249 -4.63 -16.05 -4.71
C CYS A 249 -4.03 -16.51 -6.05
N PHE A 250 -2.80 -16.13 -6.38
CA PHE A 250 -2.09 -16.61 -7.59
C PHE A 250 -1.88 -18.12 -7.56
N GLN A 251 -1.47 -18.68 -6.42
CA GLN A 251 -1.30 -20.13 -6.27
C GLN A 251 -2.64 -20.86 -6.47
N ALA A 252 -3.70 -20.37 -5.83
CA ALA A 252 -5.03 -20.94 -6.01
C ALA A 252 -5.52 -20.90 -7.46
N ALA A 253 -5.30 -19.77 -8.16
CA ALA A 253 -5.70 -19.63 -9.55
C ALA A 253 -4.87 -20.51 -10.51
N SER A 254 -3.59 -20.74 -10.19
CA SER A 254 -2.70 -21.60 -10.98
C SER A 254 -3.09 -23.08 -10.90
N GLU A 255 -3.70 -23.49 -9.77
CA GLU A 255 -4.17 -24.88 -9.53
C GLU A 255 -5.63 -25.09 -9.94
N ALA A 256 -6.37 -24.01 -10.18
CA ALA A 256 -7.79 -24.09 -10.52
C ALA A 256 -8.01 -24.51 -11.99
N GLU A 257 -9.10 -25.23 -12.24
CA GLU A 257 -9.53 -25.58 -13.57
C GLU A 257 -10.09 -24.38 -14.35
N GLY A 258 -9.85 -24.34 -15.66
CA GLY A 258 -10.34 -23.31 -16.56
C GLY A 258 -9.57 -21.99 -16.48
N ASN A 259 -10.10 -20.97 -17.16
CA ASN A 259 -9.53 -19.63 -17.13
C ASN A 259 -9.95 -18.91 -15.85
N LYS A 260 -9.04 -18.82 -14.89
CA LYS A 260 -9.23 -18.13 -13.63
C LYS A 260 -8.20 -17.00 -13.52
N TRP A 261 -8.66 -15.84 -13.10
CA TRP A 261 -7.87 -14.63 -13.09
C TRP A 261 -7.82 -13.97 -11.70
N ILE A 262 -6.73 -13.29 -11.46
CA ILE A 262 -6.53 -12.45 -10.28
C ILE A 262 -6.23 -11.03 -10.74
N ILE A 263 -6.86 -10.05 -10.12
CA ILE A 263 -6.48 -8.63 -10.20
C ILE A 263 -5.77 -8.29 -8.88
N SER A 264 -4.60 -7.68 -8.98
CA SER A 264 -3.76 -7.31 -7.83
C SER A 264 -3.91 -5.83 -7.49
N PRO A 265 -3.58 -5.41 -6.24
CA PRO A 265 -3.58 -4.02 -5.85
C PRO A 265 -2.20 -3.37 -6.01
N ASP A 266 -2.12 -2.07 -5.82
CA ASP A 266 -0.99 -1.21 -5.50
C ASP A 266 0.07 -1.12 -6.59
N THR A 267 0.76 -2.21 -6.91
CA THR A 267 1.90 -2.26 -7.84
C THR A 267 1.62 -3.18 -9.03
N ASP A 268 2.39 -3.04 -10.11
CA ASP A 268 2.29 -3.95 -11.25
C ASP A 268 2.77 -5.35 -10.87
N SER A 269 1.83 -6.27 -10.73
CA SER A 269 2.06 -7.69 -10.42
C SER A 269 1.94 -8.60 -11.65
N THR A 270 1.82 -8.05 -12.85
CA THR A 270 1.68 -8.86 -14.08
C THR A 270 2.90 -9.75 -14.35
N GLY A 271 4.08 -9.33 -13.92
CA GLY A 271 5.31 -10.12 -13.97
C GLY A 271 5.42 -11.24 -12.93
N LEU A 272 4.55 -11.28 -11.91
CA LEU A 272 4.64 -12.23 -10.80
C LEU A 272 3.91 -13.54 -11.08
N SER A 273 2.86 -13.51 -11.91
CA SER A 273 2.06 -14.68 -12.25
C SER A 273 1.37 -14.48 -13.59
N ASP A 274 1.31 -15.53 -14.40
CA ASP A 274 0.48 -15.60 -15.61
C ASP A 274 -1.03 -15.65 -15.32
N LYS A 275 -1.41 -15.76 -14.05
CA LYS A 275 -2.79 -15.61 -13.56
C LYS A 275 -3.15 -14.18 -13.13
N CYS A 276 -2.19 -13.25 -13.12
CA CYS A 276 -2.49 -11.83 -12.91
C CYS A 276 -3.06 -11.23 -14.18
N LEU A 277 -4.34 -10.92 -14.21
CA LEU A 277 -4.99 -10.29 -15.37
C LEU A 277 -4.48 -8.86 -15.58
N THR A 278 -4.47 -8.09 -14.50
CA THR A 278 -4.02 -6.70 -14.43
C THR A 278 -3.77 -6.32 -12.97
N SER A 279 -3.27 -5.11 -12.74
CA SER A 279 -3.11 -4.54 -11.40
C SER A 279 -3.80 -3.18 -11.29
N ALA A 280 -4.53 -2.99 -10.20
CA ALA A 280 -5.17 -1.73 -9.81
C ALA A 280 -4.15 -0.89 -9.02
N LEU A 281 -3.49 0.03 -9.70
CA LEU A 281 -2.33 0.75 -9.21
C LEU A 281 -2.67 1.81 -8.16
N LYS A 282 -1.72 2.02 -7.26
CA LYS A 282 -1.63 3.13 -6.32
C LYS A 282 -0.22 3.72 -6.43
N GLY A 283 -0.10 5.01 -6.64
CA GLY A 283 1.14 5.70 -6.97
C GLY A 283 2.11 5.85 -5.78
N LEU A 284 2.48 4.74 -5.14
CA LEU A 284 3.31 4.72 -3.94
C LEU A 284 4.69 5.33 -4.20
N ALA A 285 5.42 4.81 -5.19
CA ALA A 285 6.73 5.35 -5.56
C ALA A 285 6.63 6.82 -5.99
N HIS A 286 5.60 7.17 -6.78
CA HIS A 286 5.35 8.54 -7.21
C HIS A 286 5.14 9.50 -6.02
N SER A 287 4.39 9.08 -5.00
CA SER A 287 4.16 9.89 -3.79
C SER A 287 5.45 10.13 -3.00
N VAL A 288 6.30 9.10 -2.90
CA VAL A 288 7.65 9.25 -2.31
C VAL A 288 8.46 10.27 -3.10
N GLU A 289 8.46 10.16 -4.43
CA GLU A 289 9.16 11.11 -5.31
C GLU A 289 8.63 12.55 -5.10
N LEU A 290 7.31 12.75 -5.06
CA LEU A 290 6.71 14.07 -4.83
C LEU A 290 7.14 14.66 -3.49
N GLY A 291 7.13 13.86 -2.41
CA GLY A 291 7.55 14.30 -1.08
C GLY A 291 9.04 14.68 -1.04
N LEU A 292 9.90 13.81 -1.57
CA LEU A 292 11.34 14.02 -1.58
C LEU A 292 11.74 15.17 -2.53
N ASP A 293 11.17 15.23 -3.74
CA ASP A 293 11.40 16.35 -4.67
C ASP A 293 10.93 17.69 -4.07
N GLY A 294 9.77 17.68 -3.41
CA GLY A 294 9.28 18.86 -2.70
C GLY A 294 10.30 19.37 -1.68
N LEU A 295 10.86 18.47 -0.89
CA LEU A 295 11.82 18.81 0.15
C LEU A 295 13.18 19.26 -0.43
N TYR A 296 13.77 18.47 -1.32
CA TYR A 296 15.14 18.69 -1.79
C TYR A 296 15.25 19.75 -2.90
N ASN A 297 14.13 20.08 -3.58
CA ASN A 297 14.09 21.11 -4.62
C ASN A 297 13.51 22.45 -4.11
N ASN A 298 13.53 22.70 -2.78
CA ASN A 298 13.05 23.93 -2.13
C ASN A 298 11.57 24.26 -2.43
N ASN A 299 10.72 23.25 -2.53
CA ASN A 299 9.29 23.37 -2.77
C ASN A 299 8.47 22.61 -1.72
N ALA A 300 8.99 22.51 -0.49
CA ALA A 300 8.35 21.75 0.59
C ALA A 300 6.91 22.21 0.86
N ALA A 301 6.65 23.52 0.84
CA ALA A 301 5.31 24.09 1.05
C ALA A 301 4.23 23.56 0.07
N LYS A 302 4.65 22.95 -1.06
CA LYS A 302 3.70 22.33 -1.99
C LYS A 302 3.04 21.09 -1.40
N TYR A 303 3.74 20.31 -0.58
CA TYR A 303 3.28 19.03 -0.09
C TYR A 303 3.24 18.93 1.44
N PHE A 304 4.14 19.64 2.15
CA PHE A 304 4.27 19.56 3.59
C PHE A 304 3.27 20.48 4.31
N GLY A 305 2.94 20.14 5.56
CA GLY A 305 1.96 20.84 6.39
C GLY A 305 0.51 20.50 6.05
N LYS A 306 0.25 19.42 5.31
CA LYS A 306 -1.10 19.06 4.86
C LYS A 306 -1.24 17.63 4.39
N VAL A 307 -2.50 17.24 4.16
CA VAL A 307 -2.87 16.01 3.46
C VAL A 307 -3.02 16.31 1.97
N ASN A 308 -2.30 15.57 1.14
CA ASN A 308 -2.35 15.63 -0.32
C ASN A 308 -3.17 14.42 -0.82
N VAL A 309 -4.33 14.68 -1.40
CA VAL A 309 -5.17 13.62 -1.97
C VAL A 309 -4.78 13.45 -3.43
N LEU A 310 -4.24 12.28 -3.77
CA LEU A 310 -3.80 11.97 -5.13
C LEU A 310 -4.86 11.13 -5.86
N SER A 311 -5.10 11.51 -7.10
CA SER A 311 -6.18 10.97 -7.92
C SER A 311 -5.68 10.54 -9.30
N ILE A 312 -6.62 10.28 -10.18
CA ILE A 312 -6.39 10.02 -11.60
C ILE A 312 -5.75 11.24 -12.32
N ALA A 313 -6.03 12.46 -11.85
CA ALA A 313 -5.44 13.68 -12.40
C ALA A 313 -3.95 13.82 -12.06
N ASP A 314 -3.51 13.13 -11.03
CA ASP A 314 -2.11 13.09 -10.59
C ASP A 314 -1.38 11.84 -11.13
N GLU A 315 -2.04 11.05 -11.99
CA GLU A 315 -1.56 9.76 -12.48
C GLU A 315 -1.23 8.76 -11.35
N ALA A 316 -1.85 8.95 -10.19
CA ALA A 316 -1.56 8.17 -8.99
C ALA A 316 -2.47 6.95 -8.83
N VAL A 317 -3.51 6.82 -9.63
CA VAL A 317 -4.46 5.69 -9.62
C VAL A 317 -4.86 5.31 -11.05
N GLY A 318 -5.06 4.02 -11.29
CA GLY A 318 -5.37 3.49 -12.62
C GLY A 318 -5.14 1.98 -12.70
N LEU A 319 -5.10 1.42 -13.90
CA LEU A 319 -4.61 0.05 -14.14
C LEU A 319 -3.17 0.08 -14.64
N CYS A 320 -2.44 -1.02 -14.43
CA CYS A 320 -1.13 -1.17 -15.04
C CYS A 320 -1.25 -1.16 -16.58
N PRO A 321 -0.23 -0.63 -17.30
CA PRO A 321 -0.32 -0.43 -18.75
C PRO A 321 -0.09 -1.72 -19.55
N VAL A 322 -0.39 -2.90 -18.97
CA VAL A 322 -0.24 -4.22 -19.58
C VAL A 322 -1.61 -4.76 -19.92
N PHE A 323 -1.93 -4.88 -21.22
CA PHE A 323 -3.24 -5.30 -21.74
C PHE A 323 -3.20 -6.61 -22.53
N ASP A 324 -2.06 -7.27 -22.66
CA ASP A 324 -1.84 -8.44 -23.48
C ASP A 324 -2.57 -9.72 -23.02
N ARG A 325 -3.08 -9.71 -21.79
CA ARG A 325 -3.87 -10.81 -21.20
C ARG A 325 -5.37 -10.67 -21.38
N PHE A 326 -5.82 -9.49 -21.77
CA PHE A 326 -7.20 -9.27 -22.14
C PHE A 326 -7.45 -9.74 -23.58
N THR A 327 -8.60 -10.34 -23.82
CA THR A 327 -9.01 -10.82 -25.16
C THR A 327 -10.10 -9.96 -25.77
N LYS A 328 -10.86 -9.22 -24.94
CA LYS A 328 -11.96 -8.35 -25.36
C LYS A 328 -11.75 -6.91 -24.90
N PHE A 329 -11.30 -6.71 -23.64
CA PHE A 329 -11.03 -5.39 -23.11
C PHE A 329 -9.72 -4.85 -23.68
N THR A 330 -9.75 -3.69 -24.30
CA THR A 330 -8.60 -3.10 -25.02
C THR A 330 -8.08 -1.85 -24.31
N LYS A 331 -6.86 -1.45 -24.67
CA LYS A 331 -6.30 -0.18 -24.18
C LYS A 331 -7.16 1.03 -24.59
N GLU A 332 -7.73 1.03 -25.78
CA GLU A 332 -8.60 2.10 -26.26
C GLU A 332 -9.87 2.21 -25.42
N ALA A 333 -10.47 1.07 -25.03
CA ALA A 333 -11.62 1.04 -24.13
C ALA A 333 -11.25 1.54 -22.72
N TYR A 334 -10.04 1.17 -22.23
CA TYR A 334 -9.49 1.70 -20.99
C TYR A 334 -9.31 3.21 -21.06
N ASP A 335 -8.63 3.73 -22.08
CA ASP A 335 -8.37 5.15 -22.24
C ASP A 335 -9.70 5.94 -22.32
N ALA A 336 -10.73 5.40 -22.94
CA ALA A 336 -12.04 6.03 -23.04
C ALA A 336 -12.70 6.19 -21.66
N VAL A 337 -12.75 5.11 -20.85
CA VAL A 337 -13.35 5.19 -19.50
C VAL A 337 -12.47 6.00 -18.54
N TYR A 338 -11.16 5.89 -18.64
CA TYR A 338 -10.19 6.69 -17.88
C TYR A 338 -10.44 8.20 -18.10
N ASN A 339 -10.60 8.63 -19.36
CA ASN A 339 -10.86 10.03 -19.70
C ASN A 339 -12.24 10.51 -19.23
N LYS A 340 -13.26 9.65 -19.20
CA LYS A 340 -14.56 9.99 -18.63
C LYS A 340 -14.48 10.25 -17.12
N ILE A 341 -13.66 9.46 -16.39
CA ILE A 341 -13.43 9.70 -14.97
C ILE A 341 -12.60 10.98 -14.77
N LEU A 342 -11.53 11.16 -15.54
CA LEU A 342 -10.67 12.34 -15.47
C LEU A 342 -11.44 13.64 -15.76
N SER A 343 -12.39 13.62 -16.70
CA SER A 343 -13.23 14.77 -17.02
C SER A 343 -14.37 15.00 -16.02
N GLY A 344 -14.60 14.06 -15.09
CA GLY A 344 -15.71 14.11 -14.14
C GLY A 344 -17.07 13.71 -14.71
N GLU A 345 -17.13 13.17 -15.94
CA GLU A 345 -18.35 12.58 -16.53
C GLU A 345 -18.78 11.35 -15.71
N ILE A 346 -17.81 10.51 -15.31
CA ILE A 346 -18.01 9.42 -14.36
C ILE A 346 -17.46 9.85 -13.00
N LYS A 347 -18.29 9.74 -11.98
CA LYS A 347 -17.88 9.95 -10.58
C LYS A 347 -17.91 8.61 -9.87
N VAL A 348 -16.77 8.20 -9.33
CA VAL A 348 -16.69 7.06 -8.43
C VAL A 348 -16.97 7.57 -7.03
N LEU A 349 -17.94 6.98 -6.36
CA LEU A 349 -18.45 7.49 -5.09
C LEU A 349 -17.96 6.63 -3.93
N MET A 350 -17.56 7.29 -2.84
CA MET A 350 -17.25 6.65 -1.58
C MET A 350 -18.29 6.99 -0.53
N PRO A 351 -18.58 6.09 0.42
CA PRO A 351 -19.37 6.42 1.59
C PRO A 351 -18.71 7.56 2.39
N GLU A 352 -19.49 8.51 2.90
CA GLU A 352 -18.97 9.65 3.67
C GLU A 352 -18.38 9.24 5.04
N LYS A 353 -18.70 8.06 5.53
CA LYS A 353 -18.22 7.56 6.82
C LYS A 353 -17.08 6.57 6.63
N SER A 354 -15.88 7.03 6.93
CA SER A 354 -14.61 6.31 6.78
C SER A 354 -14.28 5.31 7.88
N ASP A 355 -15.11 5.15 8.91
CA ASP A 355 -14.72 4.32 10.03
C ASP A 355 -15.39 2.95 9.98
N TYR A 356 -14.70 1.96 10.51
CA TYR A 356 -15.13 0.62 10.85
C TYR A 356 -16.63 0.58 11.18
N VAL A 357 -17.47 0.36 10.21
CA VAL A 357 -18.88 0.13 10.45
C VAL A 357 -19.16 -1.34 10.21
N GLU A 358 -19.64 -2.04 11.25
CA GLU A 358 -20.27 -3.34 11.08
C GLU A 358 -21.56 -3.12 10.30
N TYR A 359 -21.58 -3.61 9.07
CA TYR A 359 -22.73 -3.49 8.21
C TYR A 359 -23.70 -4.65 8.46
N GLU A 360 -24.93 -4.36 8.84
CA GLU A 360 -25.93 -5.41 9.02
C GLU A 360 -26.42 -5.97 7.69
N ASP A 361 -26.40 -5.22 6.60
CA ASP A 361 -26.86 -5.67 5.29
C ASP A 361 -25.92 -5.36 4.09
N GLY A 362 -24.77 -4.78 4.31
CA GLY A 362 -23.72 -4.61 3.31
C GLY A 362 -24.03 -3.69 2.13
N THR A 363 -25.29 -3.42 1.81
CA THR A 363 -25.70 -2.69 0.61
C THR A 363 -25.66 -1.18 0.75
N GLN A 364 -25.85 -0.64 1.94
CA GLN A 364 -25.88 0.81 2.17
C GLN A 364 -24.52 1.50 2.14
N TYR A 365 -23.43 0.75 2.00
CA TYR A 365 -22.06 1.28 2.12
C TYR A 365 -21.21 1.06 0.87
N LEU A 366 -21.80 0.67 -0.22
CA LEU A 366 -21.13 0.45 -1.51
C LEU A 366 -21.05 1.71 -2.38
N GLY A 367 -21.06 2.87 -1.77
CA GLY A 367 -21.12 4.17 -2.40
C GLY A 367 -22.51 4.80 -2.19
N GLU A 368 -22.59 5.84 -1.35
CA GLU A 368 -23.84 6.57 -1.14
C GLU A 368 -24.30 7.20 -2.47
N GLY A 369 -25.55 6.97 -2.84
CA GLY A 369 -26.10 7.44 -4.11
C GLY A 369 -25.86 6.52 -5.32
N VAL A 370 -25.19 5.37 -5.14
CA VAL A 370 -25.08 4.36 -6.20
C VAL A 370 -26.23 3.35 -6.11
N THR A 371 -26.87 3.09 -7.24
CA THR A 371 -27.87 2.03 -7.37
C THR A 371 -27.27 0.86 -8.11
N TYR A 372 -27.33 -0.32 -7.52
CA TYR A 372 -26.87 -1.57 -8.11
C TYR A 372 -28.05 -2.38 -8.61
N ASN A 373 -28.23 -2.44 -9.92
CA ASN A 373 -29.27 -3.26 -10.57
C ASN A 373 -28.65 -4.52 -11.21
N LYS A 374 -27.44 -4.38 -11.74
CA LYS A 374 -26.73 -5.45 -12.47
C LYS A 374 -25.95 -6.35 -11.55
N VAL A 375 -25.37 -5.78 -10.46
CA VAL A 375 -24.55 -6.50 -9.49
C VAL A 375 -25.42 -7.10 -8.38
N ASN A 376 -25.36 -8.42 -8.25
CA ASN A 376 -25.93 -9.19 -7.16
C ASN A 376 -24.82 -9.54 -6.16
N PHE A 377 -24.94 -9.04 -4.94
CA PHE A 377 -23.93 -9.21 -3.89
C PHE A 377 -24.14 -10.48 -3.07
N ASN A 378 -23.04 -11.19 -2.82
CA ASN A 378 -22.94 -12.28 -1.85
C ASN A 378 -21.89 -11.91 -0.80
N PHE A 379 -22.31 -11.36 0.34
CA PHE A 379 -21.42 -11.01 1.45
C PHE A 379 -21.14 -12.24 2.33
N VAL A 380 -19.91 -12.76 2.27
CA VAL A 380 -19.44 -13.87 3.11
C VAL A 380 -18.97 -13.33 4.46
N ALA A 381 -18.09 -12.33 4.43
CA ALA A 381 -17.69 -11.58 5.62
C ALA A 381 -17.96 -10.09 5.37
N LYS A 382 -18.70 -9.45 6.25
CA LYS A 382 -19.08 -8.04 6.12
C LYS A 382 -17.94 -7.10 6.49
N THR A 383 -17.18 -7.46 7.52
CA THR A 383 -15.88 -6.86 7.89
C THR A 383 -15.05 -7.89 8.64
N ALA A 384 -13.74 -7.95 8.41
CA ALA A 384 -12.84 -8.59 9.35
C ALA A 384 -12.45 -7.53 10.39
N LYS A 385 -12.89 -7.69 11.65
CA LYS A 385 -12.39 -6.85 12.73
C LYS A 385 -10.88 -7.03 12.84
N ALA A 386 -10.14 -5.94 12.88
CA ALA A 386 -8.78 -5.99 13.40
C ALA A 386 -8.85 -6.45 14.85
N GLN A 387 -8.13 -7.52 15.18
CA GLN A 387 -7.99 -8.00 16.55
C GLN A 387 -6.98 -7.16 17.31
#